data_ed7c79778bda026959e81fb9a06a6177
#
_entry.id   ed7c79778bda026959e81fb9a06a6177
#
_cell.length_a   1.000
_cell.length_b   1.000
_cell.length_c   1.000
_cell.angle_alpha   90.00
_cell.angle_beta   90.00
_cell.angle_gamma   90.00
#
_symmetry.space_group_name_H-M   'P 1'
#
loop_
_entity.id
_entity.type
_entity.pdbx_description
1 polymer ?
#
loop_
_entity_poly.entity_id
_entity_poly.type
_entity_poly.pdbx_seq_one_letter_code
_entity_poly.pdbx_strand_id
1 'polypeptide(L)'
;MKKTLVVLAALAAQAFAGGFFLQLGNPEASAEARKLGAVVTVKAAGCHDPAAAKVTAVAVGVVNGRRRQVPLEVKGLSEAGMFAIVGSWPKEGKWVVQLNGINGEMFTNTLIPVGPNGVERSRARFDMRKFADGDVEAMLR
;
A
#
# COMPACT_ATOMS: atom_id res chain seq x y z
N MET A 1 16.59 16.90 -49.32
CA MET A 1 17.05 16.97 -47.91
C MET A 1 15.96 16.46 -46.99
N LYS A 2 16.17 15.31 -46.44
CA LYS A 2 15.20 14.74 -45.49
C LYS A 2 15.53 15.30 -44.09
N LYS A 3 14.63 16.13 -43.55
CA LYS A 3 14.73 16.55 -42.17
C LYS A 3 14.17 15.44 -41.27
N THR A 4 15.04 14.71 -40.63
CA THR A 4 14.66 13.72 -39.64
C THR A 4 14.22 14.46 -38.34
N LEU A 5 12.93 14.48 -38.11
CA LEU A 5 12.38 15.01 -36.87
C LEU A 5 12.64 13.96 -35.79
N VAL A 6 13.64 14.17 -34.96
CA VAL A 6 13.84 13.36 -33.76
C VAL A 6 12.84 13.83 -32.73
N VAL A 7 11.75 13.10 -32.61
CA VAL A 7 10.82 13.28 -31.48
C VAL A 7 11.51 12.69 -30.27
N LEU A 8 12.12 13.54 -29.46
CA LEU A 8 12.52 13.17 -28.12
C LEU A 8 11.23 12.95 -27.29
N ALA A 9 10.83 11.71 -27.15
CA ALA A 9 9.85 11.36 -26.15
C ALA A 9 10.51 11.59 -24.78
N ALA A 10 10.24 12.73 -24.18
CA ALA A 10 10.54 12.98 -22.78
C ALA A 10 9.68 12.03 -21.97
N LEU A 11 10.24 10.88 -21.58
CA LEU A 11 9.74 10.12 -20.47
C LEU A 11 9.85 11.05 -19.26
N ALA A 12 8.72 11.64 -18.87
CA ALA A 12 8.59 12.26 -17.59
C ALA A 12 8.69 11.13 -16.55
N ALA A 13 9.92 10.79 -16.18
CA ALA A 13 10.16 10.10 -14.94
C ALA A 13 9.58 11.01 -13.87
N GLN A 14 8.45 10.63 -13.31
CA GLN A 14 7.96 11.26 -12.10
C GLN A 14 9.00 10.97 -11.03
N ALA A 15 9.94 11.87 -10.91
CA ALA A 15 10.83 11.91 -9.79
C ALA A 15 9.97 12.22 -8.58
N PHE A 16 9.55 11.18 -7.87
CA PHE A 16 9.13 11.35 -6.50
C PHE A 16 10.38 11.85 -5.76
N ALA A 17 10.42 13.16 -5.55
CA ALA A 17 11.54 13.80 -4.88
C ALA A 17 11.67 13.19 -3.50
N GLY A 18 12.58 12.22 -3.34
CA GLY A 18 13.20 11.83 -2.08
C GLY A 18 12.31 11.25 -1.01
N GLY A 19 11.26 10.46 -1.34
CA GLY A 19 10.39 9.91 -0.31
C GLY A 19 10.38 8.39 -0.25
N PHE A 20 10.47 7.84 0.96
CA PHE A 20 10.14 6.46 1.23
C PHE A 20 8.64 6.22 1.01
N PHE A 21 8.28 5.19 0.28
CA PHE A 21 6.89 4.80 0.07
C PHE A 21 6.76 3.28 -0.06
N LEU A 22 5.54 2.79 0.10
CA LEU A 22 5.20 1.39 -0.09
C LEU A 22 4.55 1.22 -1.46
N GLN A 23 5.22 0.51 -2.35
CA GLN A 23 4.67 0.16 -3.66
C GLN A 23 3.72 -1.02 -3.49
N LEU A 24 2.45 -0.81 -3.84
CA LEU A 24 1.42 -1.84 -3.74
C LEU A 24 1.49 -2.79 -4.93
N GLY A 25 1.32 -4.07 -4.68
CA GLY A 25 1.34 -5.11 -5.70
C GLY A 25 0.16 -6.08 -5.61
N ASN A 26 -0.08 -6.75 -6.72
CA ASN A 26 -1.07 -7.81 -6.79
C ASN A 26 -0.51 -9.10 -6.18
N PRO A 27 -1.13 -9.68 -5.15
CA PRO A 27 -0.66 -10.92 -4.56
C PRO A 27 -0.68 -12.10 -5.53
N GLU A 28 -1.53 -12.07 -6.54
CA GLU A 28 -1.58 -13.11 -7.57
C GLU A 28 -0.31 -13.19 -8.44
N ALA A 29 0.46 -12.11 -8.48
CA ALA A 29 1.72 -12.07 -9.23
C ALA A 29 2.89 -12.76 -8.49
N SER A 30 2.71 -13.15 -7.22
CA SER A 30 3.73 -13.78 -6.39
C SER A 30 3.25 -15.14 -5.87
N ALA A 31 3.99 -16.21 -6.18
CA ALA A 31 3.66 -17.54 -5.69
C ALA A 31 3.70 -17.62 -4.15
N GLU A 32 4.65 -16.94 -3.51
CA GLU A 32 4.73 -16.86 -2.06
C GLU A 32 3.53 -16.15 -1.45
N ALA A 33 3.15 -15.00 -2.00
CA ALA A 33 2.01 -14.22 -1.53
C ALA A 33 0.69 -14.97 -1.68
N ARG A 34 0.52 -15.69 -2.79
CA ARG A 34 -0.66 -16.55 -3.01
C ARG A 34 -0.76 -17.66 -1.97
N LYS A 35 0.33 -18.33 -1.67
CA LYS A 35 0.35 -19.39 -0.64
C LYS A 35 -0.06 -18.88 0.74
N LEU A 36 0.30 -17.65 1.05
CA LEU A 36 -0.03 -17.00 2.32
C LEU A 36 -1.45 -16.48 2.36
N GLY A 37 -2.16 -16.44 1.24
CA GLY A 37 -3.48 -15.82 1.15
C GLY A 37 -3.43 -14.31 1.32
N ALA A 38 -2.37 -13.67 0.82
CA ALA A 38 -2.18 -12.23 0.95
C ALA A 38 -3.29 -11.45 0.26
N VAL A 39 -3.71 -10.34 0.88
CA VAL A 39 -4.69 -9.41 0.32
C VAL A 39 -4.04 -8.34 -0.55
N VAL A 40 -2.78 -8.04 -0.26
CA VAL A 40 -1.94 -7.11 -1.03
C VAL A 40 -0.48 -7.43 -0.73
N THR A 41 0.41 -7.17 -1.67
CA THR A 41 1.85 -7.13 -1.42
C THR A 41 2.33 -5.70 -1.35
N VAL A 42 3.38 -5.46 -0.58
CA VAL A 42 4.01 -4.14 -0.48
C VAL A 42 5.51 -4.29 -0.65
N LYS A 43 6.10 -3.33 -1.34
CA LYS A 43 7.55 -3.24 -1.53
C LYS A 43 8.04 -1.89 -1.03
N ALA A 44 9.00 -1.90 -0.13
CA ALA A 44 9.66 -0.69 0.33
C ALA A 44 10.45 -0.07 -0.83
N ALA A 45 10.15 1.15 -1.17
CA ALA A 45 10.76 1.88 -2.27
C ALA A 45 11.18 3.29 -1.84
N GLY A 46 12.10 3.90 -2.59
CA GLY A 46 12.60 5.24 -2.30
C GLY A 46 13.49 5.32 -1.06
N CYS A 47 14.08 4.20 -0.63
CA CYS A 47 14.97 4.12 0.52
C CYS A 47 16.27 3.38 0.16
N HIS A 48 17.34 3.63 0.92
CA HIS A 48 18.65 3.03 0.66
C HIS A 48 18.76 1.57 1.09
N ASP A 49 18.01 1.19 2.12
CA ASP A 49 18.03 -0.16 2.67
C ASP A 49 16.61 -0.71 2.82
N PRO A 50 16.04 -1.28 1.74
CA PRO A 50 14.69 -1.84 1.79
C PRO A 50 14.52 -2.95 2.83
N ALA A 51 15.58 -3.70 3.13
CA ALA A 51 15.54 -4.79 4.12
C ALA A 51 15.33 -4.28 5.55
N ALA A 52 15.69 -3.03 5.84
CA ALA A 52 15.48 -2.41 7.15
C ALA A 52 14.08 -1.83 7.35
N ALA A 53 13.25 -1.84 6.31
CA ALA A 53 11.88 -1.33 6.41
C ALA A 53 11.03 -2.20 7.34
N LYS A 54 10.22 -1.53 8.16
CA LYS A 54 9.21 -2.15 9.03
C LYS A 54 7.84 -1.71 8.58
N VAL A 55 6.94 -2.64 8.42
CA VAL A 55 5.56 -2.39 7.96
C VAL A 55 4.59 -2.94 8.99
N THR A 56 3.56 -2.16 9.30
CA THR A 56 2.43 -2.59 10.09
C THR A 56 1.15 -2.40 9.29
N ALA A 57 0.15 -3.21 9.56
CA ALA A 57 -1.11 -3.19 8.84
C ALA A 57 -2.29 -3.40 9.77
N VAL A 58 -3.37 -2.68 9.50
CA VAL A 58 -4.64 -2.81 10.22
C VAL A 58 -5.79 -2.58 9.24
N ALA A 59 -6.85 -3.37 9.35
CA ALA A 59 -8.10 -3.07 8.68
C ALA A 59 -8.96 -2.23 9.63
N VAL A 60 -9.42 -1.09 9.15
CA VAL A 60 -10.30 -0.18 9.90
C VAL A 60 -11.63 -0.14 9.20
N GLY A 61 -12.70 -0.34 9.92
CA GLY A 61 -14.02 -0.40 9.32
C GLY A 61 -15.13 0.14 10.19
N VAL A 62 -16.30 0.25 9.58
CA VAL A 62 -17.55 0.58 10.25
C VAL A 62 -18.56 -0.53 9.96
N VAL A 63 -19.02 -1.19 11.01
CA VAL A 63 -20.02 -2.25 10.96
C VAL A 63 -21.18 -1.85 11.88
N ASN A 64 -22.38 -1.77 11.34
CA ASN A 64 -23.58 -1.34 12.10
C ASN A 64 -23.36 0.00 12.85
N GLY A 65 -22.72 0.96 12.18
CA GLY A 65 -22.42 2.28 12.74
C GLY A 65 -21.30 2.33 13.76
N ARG A 66 -20.64 1.21 14.04
CA ARG A 66 -19.54 1.12 15.02
C ARG A 66 -18.19 0.98 14.34
N ARG A 67 -17.23 1.76 14.79
CA ARG A 67 -15.83 1.68 14.37
C ARG A 67 -15.20 0.39 14.88
N ARG A 68 -14.51 -0.34 14.01
CA ARG A 68 -13.78 -1.55 14.36
C ARG A 68 -12.39 -1.54 13.74
N GLN A 69 -11.46 -2.19 14.42
CA GLN A 69 -10.11 -2.40 13.92
C GLN A 69 -9.78 -3.89 14.00
N VAL A 70 -9.18 -4.40 12.94
CA VAL A 70 -8.68 -5.77 12.87
C VAL A 70 -7.20 -5.72 12.51
N PRO A 71 -6.29 -6.13 13.41
CA PRO A 71 -4.88 -6.23 13.08
C PRO A 71 -4.66 -7.22 11.94
N LEU A 72 -3.78 -6.85 11.00
CA LEU A 72 -3.37 -7.73 9.91
C LEU A 72 -1.93 -8.17 10.13
N GLU A 73 -1.60 -9.36 9.66
CA GLU A 73 -0.22 -9.85 9.69
C GLU A 73 0.57 -9.27 8.54
N VAL A 74 1.82 -8.97 8.81
CA VAL A 74 2.81 -8.58 7.80
C VAL A 74 3.88 -9.65 7.78
N LYS A 75 4.02 -10.33 6.64
CA LYS A 75 5.01 -11.40 6.47
C LYS A 75 6.04 -11.00 5.43
N GLY A 76 7.32 -11.04 5.81
CA GLY A 76 8.41 -10.84 4.87
C GLY A 76 8.42 -11.92 3.79
N LEU A 77 8.62 -11.51 2.55
CA LEU A 77 8.83 -12.42 1.43
C LEU A 77 10.33 -12.65 1.19
N SER A 78 10.68 -13.56 0.29
CA SER A 78 12.08 -13.86 0.01
C SER A 78 12.87 -12.70 -0.57
N GLU A 79 12.22 -11.82 -1.31
CA GLU A 79 12.85 -10.56 -1.75
C GLU A 79 12.91 -9.55 -0.61
N ALA A 80 14.10 -9.01 -0.33
CA ALA A 80 14.30 -8.03 0.74
C ALA A 80 13.44 -6.77 0.51
N GLY A 81 12.76 -6.32 1.58
CA GLY A 81 11.86 -5.16 1.51
C GLY A 81 10.50 -5.46 0.88
N MET A 82 10.21 -6.71 0.56
CA MET A 82 8.90 -7.16 0.11
C MET A 82 8.13 -7.87 1.20
N PHE A 83 6.85 -7.53 1.33
CA PHE A 83 5.97 -8.08 2.37
C PHE A 83 4.62 -8.49 1.79
N ALA A 84 4.04 -9.51 2.38
CA ALA A 84 2.65 -9.89 2.16
C ALA A 84 1.81 -9.42 3.34
N ILE A 85 0.69 -8.77 3.05
CA ILE A 85 -0.30 -8.41 4.06
C ILE A 85 -1.35 -9.50 4.09
N VAL A 86 -1.51 -10.11 5.24
CA VAL A 86 -2.33 -11.30 5.44
C VAL A 86 -3.35 -11.06 6.53
N GLY A 87 -4.55 -11.50 6.32
CA GLY A 87 -5.63 -11.41 7.27
C GLY A 87 -6.98 -11.25 6.60
N SER A 88 -7.98 -11.14 7.43
CA SER A 88 -9.36 -10.99 6.99
C SER A 88 -10.12 -10.06 7.92
N TRP A 89 -11.19 -9.52 7.42
CA TRP A 89 -12.15 -8.69 8.14
C TRP A 89 -13.57 -9.15 7.80
N PRO A 90 -14.58 -8.77 8.60
CA PRO A 90 -15.97 -9.11 8.29
C PRO A 90 -16.36 -8.62 6.89
N LYS A 91 -17.16 -9.41 6.17
CA LYS A 91 -17.69 -9.02 4.86
C LYS A 91 -18.66 -7.85 4.96
N GLU A 92 -19.29 -7.70 6.10
CA GLU A 92 -20.24 -6.63 6.40
C GLU A 92 -19.52 -5.32 6.66
N GLY A 93 -20.19 -4.21 6.35
CA GLY A 93 -19.66 -2.88 6.60
C GLY A 93 -18.74 -2.38 5.50
N LYS A 94 -18.09 -1.26 5.78
CA LYS A 94 -17.11 -0.62 4.91
C LYS A 94 -15.75 -0.66 5.57
N TRP A 95 -14.71 -0.94 4.80
CA TRP A 95 -13.37 -1.17 5.30
C TRP A 95 -12.31 -0.41 4.52
N VAL A 96 -11.24 -0.10 5.23
CA VAL A 96 -10.00 0.49 4.67
C VAL A 96 -8.84 -0.28 5.26
N VAL A 97 -7.87 -0.65 4.45
CA VAL A 97 -6.59 -1.18 4.94
C VAL A 97 -5.64 -0.02 5.13
N GLN A 98 -5.12 0.13 6.32
CA GLN A 98 -4.13 1.13 6.67
C GLN A 98 -2.77 0.47 6.87
N LEU A 99 -1.78 0.96 6.12
CA LEU A 99 -0.40 0.52 6.20
C LEU A 99 0.47 1.65 6.73
N ASN A 100 1.39 1.32 7.63
CA ASN A 100 2.42 2.24 8.08
C ASN A 100 3.78 1.63 7.79
N GLY A 101 4.63 2.38 7.16
CA GLY A 101 6.01 1.99 6.89
C GLY A 101 7.00 2.90 7.61
N ILE A 102 8.04 2.30 8.15
CA ILE A 102 9.15 3.01 8.80
C ILE A 102 10.46 2.46 8.23
N ASN A 103 11.34 3.37 7.86
CA ASN A 103 12.71 3.03 7.48
C ASN A 103 13.65 4.09 8.07
N GLY A 104 14.31 3.75 9.19
CA GLY A 104 15.08 4.70 9.96
C GLY A 104 14.19 5.83 10.48
N GLU A 105 14.49 7.06 10.09
CA GLU A 105 13.72 8.25 10.45
C GLU A 105 12.60 8.57 9.47
N MET A 106 12.50 7.81 8.38
CA MET A 106 11.49 8.03 7.36
C MET A 106 10.22 7.26 7.67
N PHE A 107 9.10 7.89 7.41
CA PHE A 107 7.79 7.24 7.51
C PHE A 107 7.04 7.32 6.20
N THR A 108 6.12 6.39 5.99
CA THR A 108 5.09 6.49 4.97
C THR A 108 3.81 5.83 5.45
N ASN A 109 2.69 6.36 5.04
CA ASN A 109 1.38 5.84 5.39
C ASN A 109 0.55 5.65 4.12
N THR A 110 -0.24 4.61 4.11
CA THR A 110 -1.09 4.26 2.97
C THR A 110 -2.47 3.87 3.45
N LEU A 111 -3.49 4.39 2.78
CA LEU A 111 -4.89 3.97 2.96
C LEU A 111 -5.36 3.32 1.68
N ILE A 112 -5.88 2.11 1.77
CA ILE A 112 -6.39 1.35 0.63
C ILE A 112 -7.87 1.05 0.88
N PRO A 113 -8.80 1.62 0.09
CA PRO A 113 -10.22 1.29 0.25
C PRO A 113 -10.49 -0.16 -0.15
N VAL A 114 -11.46 -0.76 0.49
CA VAL A 114 -11.92 -2.12 0.18
C VAL A 114 -13.24 -2.02 -0.55
N GLY A 115 -13.29 -2.61 -1.73
CA GLY A 115 -14.48 -2.73 -2.54
C GLY A 115 -15.07 -4.14 -2.51
N PRO A 116 -16.09 -4.41 -3.36
CA PRO A 116 -16.74 -5.72 -3.40
C PRO A 116 -15.82 -6.89 -3.74
N ASN A 117 -14.74 -6.62 -4.48
CA ASN A 117 -13.80 -7.63 -4.95
C ASN A 117 -12.47 -7.63 -4.19
N GLY A 118 -12.40 -6.98 -3.04
CA GLY A 118 -11.21 -6.87 -2.21
C GLY A 118 -10.61 -5.47 -2.22
N VAL A 119 -9.33 -5.35 -1.89
CA VAL A 119 -8.64 -4.06 -1.82
C VAL A 119 -8.53 -3.40 -3.20
N GLU A 120 -8.80 -2.12 -3.25
CA GLU A 120 -8.75 -1.31 -4.48
C GLU A 120 -7.45 -0.51 -4.52
N ARG A 121 -6.38 -1.15 -4.97
CA ARG A 121 -5.03 -0.56 -5.00
C ARG A 121 -4.96 0.74 -5.81
N SER A 122 -5.72 0.84 -6.89
CA SER A 122 -5.74 2.03 -7.76
C SER A 122 -6.34 3.26 -7.07
N ARG A 123 -7.07 3.08 -5.98
CA ARG A 123 -7.68 4.16 -5.19
C ARG A 123 -6.94 4.43 -3.88
N ALA A 124 -5.77 3.83 -3.69
CA ALA A 124 -4.95 4.04 -2.51
C ALA A 124 -4.48 5.50 -2.41
N ARG A 125 -4.41 5.98 -1.18
CA ARG A 125 -3.84 7.29 -0.84
C ARG A 125 -2.55 7.10 -0.07
N PHE A 126 -1.57 7.91 -0.38
CA PHE A 126 -0.26 7.88 0.24
C PHE A 126 0.04 9.23 0.88
N ASP A 127 0.63 9.22 2.06
CA ASP A 127 1.11 10.42 2.72
C ASP A 127 2.36 10.10 3.55
N MET A 128 3.25 11.04 3.63
CA MET A 128 4.43 11.00 4.53
C MET A 128 4.03 11.35 5.97
N ARG A 129 2.82 11.87 6.17
CA ARG A 129 2.25 12.18 7.47
C ARG A 129 1.27 11.09 7.88
N LYS A 130 1.07 10.97 9.19
CA LYS A 130 0.03 10.11 9.72
C LYS A 130 -1.34 10.63 9.25
N PHE A 131 -2.17 9.75 8.73
CA PHE A 131 -3.55 10.11 8.37
C PHE A 131 -4.35 10.46 9.62
N ALA A 132 -5.14 11.52 9.53
CA ALA A 132 -6.11 11.88 10.56
C ALA A 132 -7.35 10.97 10.48
N ASP A 133 -8.09 10.88 11.57
CA ASP A 133 -9.34 10.10 11.60
C ASP A 133 -10.33 10.53 10.50
N GLY A 134 -10.39 11.81 10.20
CA GLY A 134 -11.24 12.34 9.12
C GLY A 134 -10.85 11.83 7.72
N ASP A 135 -9.58 11.56 7.47
CA ASP A 135 -9.13 10.98 6.20
C ASP A 135 -9.62 9.54 6.05
N VAL A 136 -9.54 8.78 7.13
CA VAL A 136 -10.03 7.40 7.18
C VAL A 136 -11.55 7.38 7.02
N GLU A 137 -12.26 8.24 7.73
CA GLU A 137 -13.72 8.34 7.63
C GLU A 137 -14.20 8.74 6.23
N ALA A 138 -13.50 9.65 5.57
CA ALA A 138 -13.82 10.04 4.19
C ALA A 138 -13.75 8.84 3.24
N MET A 139 -12.83 7.92 3.49
CA MET A 139 -12.67 6.71 2.67
C MET A 139 -13.69 5.61 3.04
N LEU A 140 -14.29 5.68 4.22
CA LEU A 140 -15.33 4.76 4.70
C LEU A 140 -16.76 5.17 4.32
N ARG A 141 -16.92 6.31 3.67
CA ARG A 141 -18.25 6.82 3.21
C ARG A 141 -18.72 6.15 1.93
#